data_d8a03b66603502ab0c67501b8d8be98a
#
_entry.id   d8a03b66603502ab0c67501b8d8be98a
#
_cell.length_a   1.000
_cell.length_b   1.000
_cell.length_c   1.000
_cell.angle_alpha   90.00
_cell.angle_beta   90.00
_cell.angle_gamma   90.00
#
_symmetry.space_group_name_H-M   'P 1'
#
loop_
_entity.id
_entity.type
_entity.pdbx_description
1 polymer ?
#
loop_
_entity_poly.entity_id
_entity_poly.type
_entity_poly.pdbx_seq_one_letter_code
_entity_poly.pdbx_strand_id
1 'polypeptide(L)'
;MFFCTRFMSLIVFLTLVVAGCAQVPKEAGFNDVKDLVEQRVDYNIHWNQQTEADLEVEKAIKELLKEELTPEVSVQIALLNNPNLQAIYEELGITQADVVEAGLLENPVIFGQVRFPDKSSEDNNYEFGITQNFLNILMQPSRKKLSTIRFEQVKLHVANEVIQMVAEVRKAYFTVLGAKQIRDLRNEIALAAGNSFELAQRLHSAGNISDLELVTENAHFEQSRLELARSETALLDAREQLTRLMGLWGEQTDWRLPEQLPDLPSDEFPLEQLESMAVENRLDLAAERKAVEALALALGITIDWRWVGQIEVGVSTERETDRTWVTGPSLAIELPIFNQRQADIARLEAQLRRSQKRLTAQAIEIRSEVRSLRNRLIMQRNMVDHYRRTVLPLREQIVDLTLKNYNYMLTGAFDLLMAKQQEFEAYQKYLEAIRDYWIIRADMQRSLGGRLPGHMHSRQTIQTETAAESKKN
;
A
#
# COMPACT_ATOMS: atom_id res chain seq x y z
N MET A 1 -23.49 5.87 64.16
CA MET A 1 -22.76 4.71 63.57
C MET A 1 -23.28 4.33 62.17
N PHE A 2 -24.54 4.43 61.88
CA PHE A 2 -25.14 4.11 60.56
C PHE A 2 -24.78 5.07 59.42
N PHE A 3 -24.42 6.30 59.69
CA PHE A 3 -24.07 7.30 58.65
C PHE A 3 -22.66 7.08 58.07
N CYS A 4 -21.73 6.65 58.92
CA CYS A 4 -20.33 6.41 58.53
C CYS A 4 -20.17 5.16 57.64
N THR A 5 -20.95 4.11 57.85
CA THR A 5 -20.92 2.88 56.99
C THR A 5 -21.50 3.11 55.62
N ARG A 6 -22.56 3.92 55.47
CA ARG A 6 -23.15 4.29 54.16
C ARG A 6 -22.19 5.20 53.38
N PHE A 7 -21.49 6.11 54.00
CA PHE A 7 -20.51 6.99 53.35
C PHE A 7 -19.28 6.22 52.91
N MET A 8 -18.80 5.28 53.69
CA MET A 8 -17.68 4.38 53.34
C MET A 8 -18.03 3.42 52.20
N SER A 9 -19.30 2.92 52.16
CA SER A 9 -19.80 2.09 51.07
C SER A 9 -19.91 2.88 49.76
N LEU A 10 -20.28 4.14 49.80
CA LEU A 10 -20.34 5.06 48.65
C LEU A 10 -18.94 5.38 48.11
N ILE A 11 -17.95 5.60 48.99
CA ILE A 11 -16.56 5.84 48.58
C ILE A 11 -15.94 4.59 47.96
N VAL A 12 -16.17 3.41 48.51
CA VAL A 12 -15.69 2.14 47.92
C VAL A 12 -16.35 1.86 46.57
N PHE A 13 -17.63 2.19 46.40
CA PHE A 13 -18.31 2.07 45.11
C PHE A 13 -17.75 3.10 44.09
N LEU A 14 -17.48 4.31 44.51
CA LEU A 14 -16.89 5.37 43.66
C LEU A 14 -15.46 5.02 43.25
N THR A 15 -14.65 4.43 44.12
CA THR A 15 -13.27 3.99 43.78
C THR A 15 -13.25 2.77 42.85
N LEU A 16 -14.23 1.88 42.91
CA LEU A 16 -14.38 0.75 41.97
C LEU A 16 -14.78 1.24 40.56
N VAL A 17 -15.52 2.31 40.43
CA VAL A 17 -15.94 2.90 39.14
C VAL A 17 -14.76 3.60 38.45
N VAL A 18 -13.82 4.21 39.22
CA VAL A 18 -12.64 4.92 38.67
C VAL A 18 -11.55 3.96 38.19
N ALA A 19 -11.54 2.69 38.60
CA ALA A 19 -10.53 1.70 38.21
C ALA A 19 -10.72 1.10 36.81
N GLY A 20 -11.76 1.49 36.07
CA GLY A 20 -12.11 0.95 34.75
C GLY A 20 -11.65 1.81 33.57
N CYS A 21 -10.47 2.46 33.63
CA CYS A 21 -9.91 3.14 32.45
C CYS A 21 -9.56 2.11 31.37
N ALA A 22 -10.39 1.97 30.35
CA ALA A 22 -10.04 1.23 29.15
C ALA A 22 -8.84 1.91 28.47
N GLN A 23 -7.73 1.22 28.38
CA GLN A 23 -6.56 1.70 27.64
C GLN A 23 -6.65 1.27 26.18
N VAL A 24 -6.31 2.14 25.25
CA VAL A 24 -6.14 1.81 23.85
C VAL A 24 -4.82 1.05 23.70
N PRO A 25 -4.82 -0.20 23.18
CA PRO A 25 -3.60 -0.95 22.96
C PRO A 25 -2.68 -0.22 21.97
N LYS A 26 -1.41 -0.03 22.31
CA LYS A 26 -0.45 0.67 21.44
C LYS A 26 -0.14 -0.08 20.15
N GLU A 27 -0.21 -1.41 20.19
CA GLU A 27 0.08 -2.26 19.04
C GLU A 27 -1.05 -2.30 18.00
N ALA A 28 -2.26 -1.90 18.38
CA ALA A 28 -3.43 -1.66 17.52
C ALA A 28 -3.60 -2.67 16.36
N GLY A 29 -3.40 -3.97 16.62
CA GLY A 29 -3.53 -5.03 15.61
C GLY A 29 -2.42 -5.03 14.53
N PHE A 30 -1.32 -4.31 14.74
CA PHE A 30 -0.19 -4.31 13.80
C PHE A 30 0.44 -5.70 13.64
N ASN A 31 0.46 -6.52 14.70
CA ASN A 31 0.93 -7.90 14.63
C ASN A 31 0.08 -8.75 13.67
N ASP A 32 -1.24 -8.56 13.65
CA ASP A 32 -2.12 -9.25 12.69
C ASP A 32 -1.79 -8.84 11.23
N VAL A 33 -1.51 -7.56 11.01
CA VAL A 33 -1.06 -7.05 9.70
C VAL A 33 0.28 -7.64 9.32
N LYS A 34 1.22 -7.74 10.26
CA LYS A 34 2.53 -8.35 10.07
C LYS A 34 2.39 -9.82 9.64
N ASP A 35 1.57 -10.60 10.34
CA ASP A 35 1.29 -11.99 9.99
C ASP A 35 0.66 -12.13 8.59
N LEU A 36 -0.29 -11.25 8.24
CA LEU A 36 -0.90 -11.20 6.93
C LEU A 36 0.11 -10.90 5.82
N VAL A 37 1.06 -10.00 6.07
CA VAL A 37 2.13 -9.64 5.14
C VAL A 37 3.15 -10.77 5.02
N GLU A 38 3.65 -11.32 6.13
CA GLU A 38 4.62 -12.43 6.14
C GLU A 38 4.11 -13.69 5.44
N GLN A 39 2.79 -13.95 5.50
CA GLN A 39 2.17 -15.04 4.74
C GLN A 39 2.23 -14.83 3.23
N ARG A 40 2.42 -13.61 2.74
CA ARG A 40 2.30 -13.21 1.32
C ARG A 40 3.60 -12.73 0.70
N VAL A 41 4.46 -12.10 1.48
CA VAL A 41 5.75 -11.58 1.03
C VAL A 41 6.78 -11.81 2.14
N ASP A 42 8.02 -12.15 1.76
CA ASP A 42 9.09 -12.47 2.73
C ASP A 42 9.85 -11.20 3.14
N TYR A 43 9.13 -10.20 3.69
CA TYR A 43 9.71 -8.92 4.14
C TYR A 43 9.24 -8.56 5.53
N ASN A 44 10.09 -7.86 6.26
CA ASN A 44 9.75 -7.30 7.56
C ASN A 44 9.12 -5.92 7.40
N ILE A 45 8.05 -5.68 8.16
CA ILE A 45 7.45 -4.35 8.29
C ILE A 45 7.70 -3.80 9.69
N HIS A 46 7.77 -2.49 9.80
CA HIS A 46 7.96 -1.79 11.06
C HIS A 46 7.08 -0.55 11.11
N TRP A 47 6.42 -0.34 12.25
CA TRP A 47 5.65 0.86 12.53
C TRP A 47 6.45 1.75 13.47
N ASN A 48 6.79 2.93 13.00
CA ASN A 48 7.55 3.92 13.75
C ASN A 48 6.63 4.60 14.80
N GLN A 49 6.92 4.37 16.07
CA GLN A 49 6.18 4.91 17.21
C GLN A 49 7.08 5.72 18.17
N GLN A 50 8.22 6.21 17.68
CA GLN A 50 9.22 6.95 18.43
C GLN A 50 9.81 6.16 19.61
N THR A 51 10.12 4.88 19.35
CA THR A 51 10.72 3.95 20.31
C THR A 51 12.21 3.73 20.03
N GLU A 52 12.92 3.04 20.95
CA GLU A 52 14.33 2.65 20.73
C GLU A 52 14.49 1.73 19.51
N ALA A 53 13.48 0.92 19.19
CA ALA A 53 13.48 0.06 18.02
C ALA A 53 13.60 0.84 16.69
N ASP A 54 13.08 2.06 16.65
CA ASP A 54 13.15 2.92 15.46
C ASP A 54 14.60 3.33 15.16
N LEU A 55 15.43 3.52 16.20
CA LEU A 55 16.85 3.82 16.05
C LEU A 55 17.64 2.60 15.50
N GLU A 56 17.22 1.39 15.83
CA GLU A 56 17.81 0.18 15.27
C GLU A 56 17.46 0.02 13.79
N VAL A 57 16.22 0.33 13.43
CA VAL A 57 15.76 0.35 12.04
C VAL A 57 16.54 1.38 11.21
N GLU A 58 16.75 2.60 11.74
CA GLU A 58 17.54 3.63 11.06
C GLU A 58 18.98 3.16 10.81
N LYS A 59 19.61 2.49 11.80
CA LYS A 59 20.95 1.91 11.64
C LYS A 59 20.95 0.80 10.58
N ALA A 60 19.95 -0.08 10.61
CA ALA A 60 19.83 -1.15 9.61
C ALA A 60 19.71 -0.60 8.19
N ILE A 61 18.94 0.45 7.97
CA ILE A 61 18.81 1.13 6.67
C ILE A 61 20.17 1.69 6.22
N LYS A 62 20.91 2.33 7.12
CA LYS A 62 22.25 2.86 6.80
C LYS A 62 23.24 1.76 6.40
N GLU A 63 23.16 0.57 7.01
CA GLU A 63 23.97 -0.57 6.61
C GLU A 63 23.55 -1.14 5.24
N LEU A 64 22.25 -1.28 4.99
CA LEU A 64 21.71 -1.75 3.71
C LEU A 64 22.11 -0.84 2.51
N LEU A 65 22.27 0.45 2.76
CA LEU A 65 22.68 1.42 1.72
C LEU A 65 24.18 1.40 1.37
N LYS A 66 25.02 0.69 2.13
CA LYS A 66 26.47 0.60 1.83
C LYS A 66 26.77 -0.32 0.65
N GLU A 67 25.92 -1.31 0.42
CA GLU A 67 26.05 -2.27 -0.68
C GLU A 67 25.26 -1.82 -1.91
N GLU A 68 25.45 -2.53 -3.02
CA GLU A 68 24.63 -2.31 -4.21
C GLU A 68 23.18 -2.74 -3.93
N LEU A 69 22.22 -1.88 -4.32
CA LEU A 69 20.82 -2.17 -4.13
C LEU A 69 20.38 -3.35 -5.00
N THR A 70 19.73 -4.31 -4.36
CA THR A 70 18.94 -5.35 -5.04
C THR A 70 17.44 -4.99 -4.98
N PRO A 71 16.58 -5.64 -5.77
CA PRO A 71 15.12 -5.45 -5.65
C PRO A 71 14.63 -5.70 -4.24
N GLU A 72 15.18 -6.75 -3.57
CA GLU A 72 14.81 -7.17 -2.24
C GLU A 72 15.22 -6.13 -1.19
N VAL A 73 16.46 -5.62 -1.26
CA VAL A 73 16.96 -4.58 -0.37
C VAL A 73 16.17 -3.28 -0.53
N SER A 74 15.88 -2.88 -1.77
CA SER A 74 15.10 -1.67 -2.05
C SER A 74 13.69 -1.75 -1.45
N VAL A 75 13.03 -2.91 -1.58
CA VAL A 75 11.72 -3.17 -0.96
C VAL A 75 11.82 -3.13 0.56
N GLN A 76 12.82 -3.80 1.15
CA GLN A 76 13.00 -3.83 2.60
C GLN A 76 13.19 -2.41 3.16
N ILE A 77 14.02 -1.58 2.52
CA ILE A 77 14.20 -0.17 2.92
C ILE A 77 12.88 0.59 2.84
N ALA A 78 12.14 0.45 1.74
CA ALA A 78 10.86 1.14 1.56
C ALA A 78 9.84 0.76 2.65
N LEU A 79 9.72 -0.53 2.97
CA LEU A 79 8.77 -1.00 3.99
C LEU A 79 9.13 -0.55 5.41
N LEU A 80 10.40 -0.30 5.67
CA LEU A 80 10.87 0.19 6.96
C LEU A 80 10.82 1.71 7.09
N ASN A 81 10.94 2.45 5.98
CA ASN A 81 11.25 3.89 6.01
C ASN A 81 10.25 4.79 5.28
N ASN A 82 9.37 4.25 4.42
CA ASN A 82 8.49 5.10 3.62
C ASN A 82 7.47 5.86 4.48
N PRO A 83 7.47 7.23 4.49
CA PRO A 83 6.58 8.00 5.36
C PRO A 83 5.09 7.84 5.04
N ASN A 84 4.73 7.61 3.76
CA ASN A 84 3.34 7.38 3.39
C ASN A 84 2.82 6.06 3.97
N LEU A 85 3.67 5.02 3.97
CA LEU A 85 3.32 3.73 4.57
C LEU A 85 3.20 3.86 6.09
N GLN A 86 4.08 4.64 6.74
CA GLN A 86 3.96 4.94 8.17
C GLN A 86 2.63 5.66 8.49
N ALA A 87 2.22 6.62 7.65
CA ALA A 87 0.92 7.28 7.80
C ALA A 87 -0.27 6.31 7.65
N ILE A 88 -0.18 5.31 6.77
CA ILE A 88 -1.19 4.27 6.61
C ILE A 88 -1.27 3.37 7.86
N TYR A 89 -0.15 3.09 8.53
CA TYR A 89 -0.17 2.34 9.79
C TYR A 89 -0.92 3.08 10.91
N GLU A 90 -0.94 4.42 10.92
CA GLU A 90 -1.70 5.21 11.90
C GLU A 90 -3.23 4.97 11.79
N GLU A 91 -3.75 4.53 10.64
CA GLU A 91 -5.15 4.15 10.49
C GLU A 91 -5.55 2.99 11.42
N LEU A 92 -4.60 2.11 11.76
CA LEU A 92 -4.82 1.04 12.74
C LEU A 92 -5.07 1.62 14.13
N GLY A 93 -4.28 2.61 14.55
CA GLY A 93 -4.44 3.30 15.82
C GLY A 93 -5.79 4.01 15.92
N ILE A 94 -6.16 4.74 14.86
CA ILE A 94 -7.43 5.46 14.77
C ILE A 94 -8.62 4.49 14.90
N THR A 95 -8.64 3.44 14.07
CA THR A 95 -9.76 2.50 14.08
C THR A 95 -9.79 1.59 15.31
N GLN A 96 -8.65 1.31 15.92
CA GLN A 96 -8.60 0.64 17.22
C GLN A 96 -9.21 1.52 18.32
N ALA A 97 -8.97 2.83 18.29
CA ALA A 97 -9.62 3.77 19.21
C ALA A 97 -11.15 3.77 19.03
N ASP A 98 -11.66 3.71 17.79
CA ASP A 98 -13.09 3.58 17.50
C ASP A 98 -13.68 2.28 18.07
N VAL A 99 -12.94 1.17 18.07
CA VAL A 99 -13.37 -0.09 18.71
C VAL A 99 -13.45 0.05 20.21
N VAL A 100 -12.48 0.71 20.82
CA VAL A 100 -12.47 0.98 22.27
C VAL A 100 -13.63 1.91 22.61
N GLU A 101 -13.83 3.02 21.89
CA GLU A 101 -14.93 3.97 22.09
C GLU A 101 -16.29 3.29 21.97
N ALA A 102 -16.50 2.47 20.94
CA ALA A 102 -17.72 1.70 20.77
C ALA A 102 -18.00 0.71 21.92
N GLY A 103 -16.95 0.32 22.64
CA GLY A 103 -17.02 -0.53 23.82
C GLY A 103 -17.20 0.21 25.15
N LEU A 104 -17.07 1.54 25.16
CA LEU A 104 -17.25 2.34 26.37
C LEU A 104 -18.74 2.61 26.64
N LEU A 105 -19.06 2.76 27.91
CA LEU A 105 -20.33 3.33 28.34
C LEU A 105 -20.29 4.83 28.17
N GLU A 106 -21.40 5.43 27.76
CA GLU A 106 -21.53 6.88 27.77
C GLU A 106 -21.47 7.40 29.22
N ASN A 107 -20.87 8.58 29.39
CA ASN A 107 -20.79 9.18 30.70
C ASN A 107 -22.18 9.62 31.22
N PRO A 108 -22.48 9.47 32.51
CA PRO A 108 -23.68 10.01 33.08
C PRO A 108 -23.66 11.54 33.02
N VAL A 109 -24.83 12.12 32.80
CA VAL A 109 -25.02 13.58 32.76
C VAL A 109 -25.54 14.05 34.11
N ILE A 110 -24.82 14.97 34.74
CA ILE A 110 -25.28 15.66 35.94
C ILE A 110 -25.87 16.99 35.51
N PHE A 111 -27.05 17.28 35.94
CA PHE A 111 -27.71 18.56 35.68
C PHE A 111 -28.13 19.26 36.98
N GLY A 112 -28.20 20.59 36.93
CA GLY A 112 -28.74 21.40 37.99
C GLY A 112 -29.57 22.55 37.43
N GLN A 113 -30.71 22.85 38.05
CA GLN A 113 -31.58 23.94 37.65
C GLN A 113 -31.97 24.75 38.86
N VAL A 114 -32.08 26.05 38.67
CA VAL A 114 -32.66 26.98 39.70
C VAL A 114 -33.79 27.73 39.05
N ARG A 115 -34.99 27.66 39.68
CA ARG A 115 -36.15 28.41 39.25
C ARG A 115 -36.49 29.46 40.27
N PHE A 116 -36.76 30.68 39.82
CA PHE A 116 -37.06 31.86 40.65
C PHE A 116 -38.59 32.06 40.63
N PRO A 117 -39.27 31.93 41.77
CA PRO A 117 -40.71 32.22 41.84
C PRO A 117 -41.00 33.70 41.65
N ASP A 118 -42.12 34.03 41.06
CA ASP A 118 -42.59 35.39 40.84
C ASP A 118 -43.00 36.08 42.15
N LYS A 119 -43.38 35.29 43.16
CA LYS A 119 -43.78 35.81 44.46
C LYS A 119 -42.60 35.91 45.41
N SER A 120 -42.36 37.13 45.94
CA SER A 120 -41.27 37.39 46.85
C SER A 120 -41.32 36.71 48.23
N SER A 121 -42.44 36.02 48.54
CA SER A 121 -42.63 35.25 49.74
C SER A 121 -42.25 33.75 49.62
N GLU A 122 -41.88 33.30 48.44
CA GLU A 122 -41.50 31.92 48.15
C GLU A 122 -39.97 31.83 47.97
N ASP A 123 -39.38 30.72 48.45
CA ASP A 123 -37.94 30.42 48.22
C ASP A 123 -37.69 29.96 46.79
N ASN A 124 -36.46 30.08 46.33
CA ASN A 124 -36.04 29.55 45.04
C ASN A 124 -36.18 28.02 45.05
N ASN A 125 -36.60 27.49 43.89
CA ASN A 125 -36.63 26.07 43.67
C ASN A 125 -35.27 25.63 43.11
N TYR A 126 -34.71 24.56 43.65
CA TYR A 126 -33.43 23.99 43.25
C TYR A 126 -33.64 22.55 42.87
N GLU A 127 -33.24 22.18 41.65
CA GLU A 127 -33.30 20.80 41.17
C GLU A 127 -31.87 20.33 40.79
N PHE A 128 -31.51 19.14 41.22
CA PHE A 128 -30.28 18.46 40.85
C PHE A 128 -30.59 17.02 40.47
N GLY A 129 -29.89 16.51 39.45
CA GLY A 129 -30.09 15.14 39.07
C GLY A 129 -28.90 14.57 38.29
N ILE A 130 -28.96 13.26 38.16
CA ILE A 130 -28.02 12.49 37.32
C ILE A 130 -28.85 11.59 36.41
N THR A 131 -28.52 11.61 35.12
CA THR A 131 -29.19 10.77 34.10
C THR A 131 -28.19 9.96 33.32
N GLN A 132 -28.60 8.80 32.82
CA GLN A 132 -27.83 7.89 32.01
C GLN A 132 -28.69 7.40 30.84
N ASN A 133 -28.13 7.39 29.65
CA ASN A 133 -28.77 6.81 28.47
C ASN A 133 -28.69 5.28 28.52
N PHE A 134 -29.80 4.63 28.80
CA PHE A 134 -29.90 3.18 28.98
C PHE A 134 -29.89 2.44 27.65
N LEU A 135 -30.45 3.02 26.57
CA LEU A 135 -30.46 2.41 25.26
C LEU A 135 -29.03 2.17 24.75
N ASN A 136 -28.14 3.12 24.98
CA ASN A 136 -26.74 3.02 24.55
C ASN A 136 -25.98 1.90 25.25
N ILE A 137 -26.35 1.56 26.48
CA ILE A 137 -25.84 0.39 27.21
C ILE A 137 -26.25 -0.90 26.50
N LEU A 138 -27.51 -1.01 26.12
CA LEU A 138 -28.05 -2.20 25.41
C LEU A 138 -27.49 -2.36 24.02
N MET A 139 -27.21 -1.26 23.32
CA MET A 139 -26.66 -1.27 21.97
C MET A 139 -25.13 -1.42 21.94
N GLN A 140 -24.42 -1.23 23.05
CA GLN A 140 -22.96 -1.27 23.14
C GLN A 140 -22.34 -2.54 22.52
N PRO A 141 -22.83 -3.78 22.77
CA PRO A 141 -22.24 -4.99 22.18
C PRO A 141 -22.34 -4.99 20.64
N SER A 142 -23.47 -4.50 20.11
CA SER A 142 -23.71 -4.41 18.67
C SER A 142 -22.82 -3.34 18.01
N ARG A 143 -22.63 -2.18 18.66
CA ARG A 143 -21.74 -1.12 18.21
C ARG A 143 -20.28 -1.59 18.21
N LYS A 144 -19.84 -2.25 19.31
CA LYS A 144 -18.50 -2.81 19.40
C LYS A 144 -18.26 -3.85 18.30
N LYS A 145 -19.22 -4.76 18.05
CA LYS A 145 -19.10 -5.75 16.96
C LYS A 145 -18.97 -5.08 15.60
N LEU A 146 -19.75 -4.03 15.33
CA LEU A 146 -19.66 -3.27 14.08
C LEU A 146 -18.31 -2.60 13.91
N SER A 147 -17.79 -1.91 14.93
CA SER A 147 -16.46 -1.29 14.92
C SER A 147 -15.36 -2.35 14.77
N THR A 148 -15.50 -3.53 15.40
CA THR A 148 -14.54 -4.63 15.21
C THR A 148 -14.48 -5.10 13.76
N ILE A 149 -15.62 -5.26 13.07
CA ILE A 149 -15.63 -5.65 11.64
C ILE A 149 -14.95 -4.57 10.78
N ARG A 150 -15.19 -3.30 11.08
CA ARG A 150 -14.52 -2.19 10.38
C ARG A 150 -13.00 -2.18 10.64
N PHE A 151 -12.59 -2.47 11.85
CA PHE A 151 -11.17 -2.61 12.18
C PHE A 151 -10.51 -3.78 11.42
N GLU A 152 -11.18 -4.94 11.32
CA GLU A 152 -10.72 -6.04 10.47
C GLU A 152 -10.60 -5.64 9.00
N GLN A 153 -11.54 -4.84 8.50
CA GLN A 153 -11.46 -4.28 7.14
C GLN A 153 -10.23 -3.40 6.95
N VAL A 154 -9.92 -2.52 7.92
CA VAL A 154 -8.75 -1.62 7.86
C VAL A 154 -7.45 -2.42 7.94
N LYS A 155 -7.34 -3.45 8.78
CA LYS A 155 -6.16 -4.33 8.81
C LYS A 155 -5.88 -4.96 7.43
N LEU A 156 -6.92 -5.43 6.74
CA LEU A 156 -6.79 -5.97 5.39
C LEU A 156 -6.38 -4.90 4.37
N HIS A 157 -6.91 -3.68 4.52
CA HIS A 157 -6.52 -2.55 3.67
C HIS A 157 -5.05 -2.19 3.86
N VAL A 158 -4.60 -2.02 5.10
CA VAL A 158 -3.20 -1.72 5.43
C VAL A 158 -2.25 -2.80 4.91
N ALA A 159 -2.58 -4.08 5.10
CA ALA A 159 -1.77 -5.17 4.56
C ALA A 159 -1.75 -5.17 3.01
N ASN A 160 -2.84 -4.79 2.35
CA ASN A 160 -2.87 -4.62 0.89
C ASN A 160 -1.95 -3.50 0.41
N GLU A 161 -1.93 -2.36 1.11
CA GLU A 161 -1.04 -1.24 0.78
C GLU A 161 0.45 -1.62 0.89
N VAL A 162 0.81 -2.46 1.87
CA VAL A 162 2.16 -3.04 1.94
C VAL A 162 2.49 -3.85 0.67
N ILE A 163 1.57 -4.73 0.22
CA ILE A 163 1.78 -5.53 -1.00
C ILE A 163 1.87 -4.65 -2.24
N GLN A 164 1.09 -3.59 -2.32
CA GLN A 164 1.18 -2.61 -3.42
C GLN A 164 2.54 -1.91 -3.41
N MET A 165 3.01 -1.45 -2.24
CA MET A 165 4.32 -0.83 -2.09
C MET A 165 5.45 -1.75 -2.56
N VAL A 166 5.42 -3.04 -2.21
CA VAL A 166 6.38 -4.04 -2.70
C VAL A 166 6.46 -4.05 -4.23
N ALA A 167 5.31 -4.07 -4.90
CA ALA A 167 5.27 -4.08 -6.35
C ALA A 167 5.76 -2.76 -6.97
N GLU A 168 5.36 -1.62 -6.40
CA GLU A 168 5.77 -0.30 -6.89
C GLU A 168 7.28 -0.10 -6.78
N VAL A 169 7.88 -0.50 -5.66
CA VAL A 169 9.33 -0.41 -5.46
C VAL A 169 10.08 -1.32 -6.43
N ARG A 170 9.60 -2.56 -6.64
CA ARG A 170 10.22 -3.46 -7.63
C ARG A 170 10.14 -2.90 -9.04
N LYS A 171 9.01 -2.35 -9.44
CA LYS A 171 8.85 -1.70 -10.76
C LYS A 171 9.80 -0.51 -10.91
N ALA A 172 9.88 0.35 -9.90
CA ALA A 172 10.78 1.49 -9.90
C ALA A 172 12.25 1.03 -9.97
N TYR A 173 12.62 -0.02 -9.24
CA TYR A 173 13.95 -0.61 -9.28
C TYR A 173 14.34 -1.08 -10.69
N PHE A 174 13.48 -1.86 -11.35
CA PHE A 174 13.77 -2.33 -12.71
C PHE A 174 13.73 -1.19 -13.73
N THR A 175 12.93 -0.17 -13.48
CA THR A 175 12.89 1.03 -14.32
C THR A 175 14.21 1.81 -14.25
N VAL A 176 14.73 2.05 -13.05
CA VAL A 176 16.00 2.78 -12.91
C VAL A 176 17.18 1.98 -13.42
N LEU A 177 17.21 0.66 -13.19
CA LEU A 177 18.30 -0.19 -13.68
C LEU A 177 18.30 -0.27 -15.21
N GLY A 178 17.11 -0.39 -15.84
CA GLY A 178 16.95 -0.31 -17.29
C GLY A 178 17.37 1.06 -17.86
N ALA A 179 16.99 2.16 -17.18
CA ALA A 179 17.37 3.51 -17.58
C ALA A 179 18.91 3.71 -17.50
N LYS A 180 19.57 3.14 -16.47
CA LYS A 180 21.05 3.16 -16.35
C LYS A 180 21.70 2.48 -17.56
N GLN A 181 21.28 1.26 -17.89
CA GLN A 181 21.86 0.52 -19.03
C GLN A 181 21.60 1.23 -20.37
N ILE A 182 20.41 1.80 -20.56
CA ILE A 182 20.10 2.57 -21.77
C ILE A 182 20.97 3.83 -21.84
N ARG A 183 21.18 4.54 -20.74
CA ARG A 183 22.07 5.70 -20.69
C ARG A 183 23.52 5.32 -21.03
N ASP A 184 24.00 4.20 -20.48
CA ASP A 184 25.36 3.72 -20.75
C ASP A 184 25.51 3.36 -22.24
N LEU A 185 24.53 2.67 -22.83
CA LEU A 185 24.49 2.39 -24.27
C LEU A 185 24.45 3.68 -25.10
N ARG A 186 23.64 4.68 -24.73
CA ARG A 186 23.56 5.97 -25.43
C ARG A 186 24.87 6.77 -25.34
N ASN A 187 25.58 6.64 -24.23
CA ASN A 187 26.92 7.23 -24.10
C ASN A 187 27.91 6.61 -25.10
N GLU A 188 27.93 5.27 -25.24
CA GLU A 188 28.77 4.58 -26.22
C GLU A 188 28.40 4.98 -27.67
N ILE A 189 27.13 5.13 -27.97
CA ILE A 189 26.65 5.59 -29.28
C ILE A 189 27.12 7.02 -29.55
N ALA A 190 27.03 7.94 -28.58
CA ALA A 190 27.45 9.31 -28.74
C ALA A 190 28.97 9.44 -28.94
N LEU A 191 29.78 8.62 -28.22
CA LEU A 191 31.20 8.52 -28.42
C LEU A 191 31.58 8.01 -29.83
N ALA A 192 30.89 6.94 -30.28
CA ALA A 192 31.12 6.39 -31.63
C ALA A 192 30.73 7.41 -32.72
N ALA A 193 29.62 8.11 -32.59
CA ALA A 193 29.17 9.14 -33.51
C ALA A 193 30.13 10.35 -33.54
N GLY A 194 30.71 10.74 -32.41
CA GLY A 194 31.75 11.78 -32.32
C GLY A 194 32.99 11.41 -33.08
N ASN A 195 33.48 10.18 -32.89
CA ASN A 195 34.64 9.65 -33.62
C ASN A 195 34.38 9.59 -35.14
N SER A 196 33.16 9.21 -35.53
CA SER A 196 32.76 9.19 -36.96
C SER A 196 32.76 10.59 -37.55
N PHE A 197 32.19 11.59 -36.86
CA PHE A 197 32.19 12.97 -37.31
C PHE A 197 33.60 13.53 -37.43
N GLU A 198 34.50 13.24 -36.48
CA GLU A 198 35.93 13.64 -36.58
C GLU A 198 36.61 13.03 -37.79
N LEU A 199 36.37 11.75 -38.08
CA LEU A 199 36.86 11.09 -39.29
C LEU A 199 36.29 11.75 -40.55
N ALA A 200 35.01 12.05 -40.59
CA ALA A 200 34.37 12.74 -41.71
C ALA A 200 34.99 14.13 -41.96
N GLN A 201 35.32 14.89 -40.93
CA GLN A 201 36.01 16.19 -41.04
C GLN A 201 37.40 16.04 -41.71
N ARG A 202 38.16 15.02 -41.30
CA ARG A 202 39.47 14.73 -41.88
C ARG A 202 39.37 14.30 -43.34
N LEU A 203 38.41 13.45 -43.70
CA LEU A 203 38.18 12.99 -45.07
C LEU A 203 37.72 14.12 -45.97
N HIS A 204 36.84 15.00 -45.48
CA HIS A 204 36.39 16.18 -46.20
C HIS A 204 37.53 17.16 -46.46
N SER A 205 38.36 17.43 -45.44
CA SER A 205 39.57 18.30 -45.62
C SER A 205 40.56 17.76 -46.64
N ALA A 206 40.59 16.42 -46.83
CA ALA A 206 41.39 15.75 -47.85
C ALA A 206 40.68 15.66 -49.22
N GLY A 207 39.45 16.18 -49.34
CA GLY A 207 38.64 16.13 -50.57
C GLY A 207 38.03 14.75 -50.90
N ASN A 208 37.97 13.82 -49.93
CA ASN A 208 37.54 12.44 -50.12
C ASN A 208 36.06 12.22 -49.89
N ILE A 209 35.34 13.17 -49.29
CA ILE A 209 33.87 13.15 -49.08
C ILE A 209 33.29 14.52 -49.45
N SER A 210 31.96 14.52 -49.74
CA SER A 210 31.20 15.72 -50.08
C SER A 210 30.76 16.52 -48.85
N ASP A 211 30.39 17.80 -49.06
CA ASP A 211 29.73 18.63 -48.02
C ASP A 211 28.48 17.97 -47.46
N LEU A 212 27.71 17.28 -48.28
CA LEU A 212 26.48 16.59 -47.86
C LEU A 212 26.81 15.46 -46.85
N GLU A 213 27.84 14.66 -47.13
CA GLU A 213 28.27 13.59 -46.24
C GLU A 213 28.78 14.13 -44.90
N LEU A 214 29.59 15.19 -44.91
CA LEU A 214 30.06 15.87 -43.70
C LEU A 214 28.91 16.39 -42.84
N VAL A 215 27.96 17.10 -43.47
CA VAL A 215 26.78 17.67 -42.76
C VAL A 215 25.88 16.55 -42.23
N THR A 216 25.73 15.43 -42.93
CA THR A 216 24.98 14.28 -42.51
C THR A 216 25.58 13.65 -41.25
N GLU A 217 26.91 13.45 -41.21
CA GLU A 217 27.60 12.91 -40.02
C GLU A 217 27.53 13.90 -38.83
N ASN A 218 27.61 15.18 -39.07
CA ASN A 218 27.43 16.19 -38.03
C ASN A 218 25.99 16.10 -37.44
N ALA A 219 24.98 15.97 -38.30
CA ALA A 219 23.60 15.82 -37.87
C ALA A 219 23.38 14.54 -37.02
N HIS A 220 24.01 13.41 -37.40
CA HIS A 220 23.98 12.19 -36.62
C HIS A 220 24.68 12.35 -35.26
N PHE A 221 25.82 13.02 -35.22
CA PHE A 221 26.52 13.30 -33.95
C PHE A 221 25.66 14.16 -33.02
N GLU A 222 25.10 15.26 -33.49
CA GLU A 222 24.28 16.14 -32.66
C GLU A 222 22.99 15.44 -32.21
N GLN A 223 22.38 14.61 -33.05
CA GLN A 223 21.22 13.78 -32.66
C GLN A 223 21.58 12.80 -31.54
N SER A 224 22.72 12.11 -31.62
CA SER A 224 23.19 11.17 -30.59
C SER A 224 23.43 11.86 -29.24
N ARG A 225 23.94 13.08 -29.23
CA ARG A 225 24.11 13.92 -28.03
C ARG A 225 22.76 14.27 -27.38
N LEU A 226 21.77 14.65 -28.19
CA LEU A 226 20.41 14.92 -27.68
C LEU A 226 19.77 13.68 -27.08
N GLU A 227 19.97 12.52 -27.67
CA GLU A 227 19.42 11.27 -27.14
C GLU A 227 20.14 10.82 -25.85
N LEU A 228 21.46 11.05 -25.75
CA LEU A 228 22.19 10.86 -24.50
C LEU A 228 21.61 11.77 -23.39
N ALA A 229 21.46 13.06 -23.65
CA ALA A 229 20.91 13.99 -22.66
C ALA A 229 19.48 13.60 -22.20
N ARG A 230 18.64 13.10 -23.13
CA ARG A 230 17.31 12.57 -22.78
C ARG A 230 17.42 11.33 -21.88
N SER A 231 18.34 10.43 -22.17
CA SER A 231 18.54 9.22 -21.36
C SER A 231 19.11 9.52 -19.97
N GLU A 232 19.96 10.54 -19.85
CA GLU A 232 20.44 11.05 -18.55
C GLU A 232 19.30 11.61 -17.72
N THR A 233 18.42 12.42 -18.32
CA THR A 233 17.22 12.93 -17.63
C THR A 233 16.30 11.80 -17.18
N ALA A 234 16.06 10.82 -18.05
CA ALA A 234 15.23 9.66 -17.71
C ALA A 234 15.82 8.83 -16.55
N LEU A 235 17.14 8.70 -16.48
CA LEU A 235 17.82 8.03 -15.36
C LEU A 235 17.66 8.83 -14.07
N LEU A 236 17.83 10.16 -14.10
CA LEU A 236 17.63 11.02 -12.93
C LEU A 236 16.21 10.91 -12.39
N ASP A 237 15.20 11.03 -13.27
CA ASP A 237 13.80 10.91 -12.89
C ASP A 237 13.49 9.54 -12.26
N ALA A 238 14.00 8.47 -12.85
CA ALA A 238 13.81 7.12 -12.32
C ALA A 238 14.52 6.92 -10.96
N ARG A 239 15.71 7.51 -10.77
CA ARG A 239 16.41 7.51 -9.48
C ARG A 239 15.61 8.22 -8.41
N GLU A 240 15.11 9.41 -8.70
CA GLU A 240 14.28 10.17 -7.77
C GLU A 240 12.98 9.44 -7.40
N GLN A 241 12.36 8.76 -8.35
CA GLN A 241 11.18 7.95 -8.09
C GLN A 241 11.48 6.81 -7.09
N LEU A 242 12.56 6.06 -7.29
CA LEU A 242 12.97 4.98 -6.37
C LEU A 242 13.37 5.54 -5.00
N THR A 243 14.15 6.63 -4.96
CA THR A 243 14.56 7.35 -3.74
C THR A 243 13.35 7.74 -2.90
N ARG A 244 12.33 8.33 -3.55
CA ARG A 244 11.08 8.72 -2.88
C ARG A 244 10.29 7.52 -2.35
N LEU A 245 10.22 6.42 -3.10
CA LEU A 245 9.55 5.19 -2.65
C LEU A 245 10.27 4.54 -1.47
N MET A 246 11.60 4.61 -1.42
CA MET A 246 12.38 4.15 -0.28
C MET A 246 12.33 5.12 0.92
N GLY A 247 11.75 6.33 0.76
CA GLY A 247 11.68 7.34 1.81
C GLY A 247 13.02 7.95 2.17
N LEU A 248 13.99 7.94 1.24
CA LEU A 248 15.36 8.41 1.47
C LEU A 248 15.48 9.92 1.17
N TRP A 249 16.38 10.59 1.89
CA TRP A 249 16.67 12.01 1.72
C TRP A 249 18.08 12.38 2.18
N GLY A 250 18.57 13.54 1.76
CA GLY A 250 19.90 14.04 2.14
C GLY A 250 21.03 13.11 1.68
N GLU A 251 21.93 12.73 2.59
CA GLU A 251 23.07 11.86 2.31
C GLU A 251 22.70 10.43 1.93
N GLN A 252 21.46 9.99 2.24
CA GLN A 252 20.97 8.65 1.91
C GLN A 252 20.66 8.46 0.42
N THR A 253 20.69 9.52 -0.38
CA THR A 253 20.37 9.47 -1.82
C THR A 253 21.53 8.97 -2.69
N ASP A 254 22.73 8.79 -2.11
CA ASP A 254 23.93 8.29 -2.81
C ASP A 254 24.02 6.75 -2.71
N TRP A 255 23.07 6.07 -3.29
CA TRP A 255 23.03 4.60 -3.38
C TRP A 255 23.48 4.11 -4.77
N ARG A 256 23.94 2.86 -4.82
CA ARG A 256 24.51 2.24 -6.02
C ARG A 256 23.62 1.11 -6.55
N LEU A 257 23.67 0.91 -7.87
CA LEU A 257 22.96 -0.15 -8.59
C LEU A 257 23.98 -1.09 -9.25
N PRO A 258 23.63 -2.36 -9.44
CA PRO A 258 24.38 -3.27 -10.28
C PRO A 258 24.46 -2.75 -11.74
N GLU A 259 25.34 -3.37 -12.51
CA GLU A 259 25.56 -2.92 -13.90
C GLU A 259 24.46 -3.38 -14.84
N GLN A 260 23.87 -4.55 -14.60
CA GLN A 260 22.99 -5.21 -15.57
C GLN A 260 21.67 -5.65 -14.97
N LEU A 261 20.63 -5.60 -15.80
CA LEU A 261 19.35 -6.25 -15.51
C LEU A 261 19.56 -7.77 -15.38
N PRO A 262 18.88 -8.43 -14.42
CA PRO A 262 19.00 -9.86 -14.27
C PRO A 262 18.40 -10.62 -15.49
N ASP A 263 19.02 -11.73 -15.85
CA ASP A 263 18.46 -12.63 -16.86
C ASP A 263 17.05 -13.12 -16.47
N LEU A 264 16.27 -13.45 -17.49
CA LEU A 264 14.97 -14.07 -17.26
C LEU A 264 15.14 -15.44 -16.60
N PRO A 265 14.24 -15.88 -15.71
CA PRO A 265 14.27 -17.21 -15.15
C PRO A 265 14.15 -18.25 -16.27
N SER A 266 14.81 -19.42 -16.11
CA SER A 266 14.75 -20.52 -17.08
C SER A 266 13.31 -20.96 -17.37
N ASP A 267 12.55 -21.11 -16.30
CA ASP A 267 11.16 -21.53 -16.35
C ASP A 267 10.24 -20.51 -15.67
N GLU A 268 9.03 -20.35 -16.20
CA GLU A 268 7.98 -19.58 -15.53
C GLU A 268 7.26 -20.43 -14.47
N PHE A 269 6.67 -19.72 -13.51
CA PHE A 269 5.73 -20.33 -12.58
C PHE A 269 4.50 -20.88 -13.34
N PRO A 270 3.75 -21.85 -12.75
CA PRO A 270 2.54 -22.39 -13.36
C PRO A 270 1.52 -21.29 -13.65
N LEU A 271 1.10 -21.19 -14.92
CA LEU A 271 0.18 -20.14 -15.40
C LEU A 271 -1.30 -20.56 -15.37
N GLU A 272 -1.59 -21.69 -14.73
CA GLU A 272 -2.93 -22.23 -14.59
C GLU A 272 -3.60 -21.73 -13.32
N GLN A 273 -4.92 -21.59 -13.34
CA GLN A 273 -5.75 -21.23 -12.17
C GLN A 273 -5.41 -19.89 -11.49
N LEU A 274 -4.64 -19.01 -12.14
CA LEU A 274 -4.21 -17.72 -11.55
C LEU A 274 -5.39 -16.82 -11.17
N GLU A 275 -6.50 -16.85 -11.93
CA GLU A 275 -7.69 -16.05 -11.63
C GLU A 275 -8.35 -16.47 -10.32
N SER A 276 -8.46 -17.78 -10.06
CA SER A 276 -9.01 -18.32 -8.82
C SER A 276 -8.13 -17.96 -7.64
N MET A 277 -6.82 -18.13 -7.81
CA MET A 277 -5.81 -17.78 -6.81
C MET A 277 -5.86 -16.30 -6.43
N ALA A 278 -6.01 -15.41 -7.41
CA ALA A 278 -6.14 -13.99 -7.17
C ALA A 278 -7.41 -13.64 -6.35
N VAL A 279 -8.55 -14.21 -6.74
CA VAL A 279 -9.83 -13.98 -6.03
C VAL A 279 -9.80 -14.50 -4.58
N GLU A 280 -9.02 -15.56 -4.31
CA GLU A 280 -8.87 -16.11 -2.96
C GLU A 280 -7.89 -15.31 -2.10
N ASN A 281 -6.78 -14.84 -2.68
CA ASN A 281 -5.65 -14.29 -1.91
C ASN A 281 -5.64 -12.75 -1.80
N ARG A 282 -6.36 -12.03 -2.67
CA ARG A 282 -6.33 -10.57 -2.67
C ARG A 282 -7.00 -9.97 -1.45
N LEU A 283 -6.24 -9.14 -0.73
CA LEU A 283 -6.68 -8.51 0.52
C LEU A 283 -7.67 -7.37 0.28
N ASP A 284 -7.57 -6.66 -0.84
CA ASP A 284 -8.54 -5.62 -1.22
C ASP A 284 -9.95 -6.20 -1.42
N LEU A 285 -10.06 -7.38 -2.06
CA LEU A 285 -11.33 -8.07 -2.19
C LEU A 285 -11.85 -8.60 -0.84
N ALA A 286 -10.95 -9.06 0.03
CA ALA A 286 -11.30 -9.47 1.39
C ALA A 286 -11.79 -8.28 2.23
N ALA A 287 -11.17 -7.10 2.09
CA ALA A 287 -11.58 -5.86 2.74
C ALA A 287 -12.99 -5.43 2.28
N GLU A 288 -13.30 -5.51 0.97
CA GLU A 288 -14.64 -5.19 0.45
C GLU A 288 -15.70 -6.17 0.94
N ARG A 289 -15.36 -7.47 1.13
CA ARG A 289 -16.26 -8.43 1.80
C ARG A 289 -16.59 -8.01 3.23
N LYS A 290 -15.59 -7.52 3.99
CA LYS A 290 -15.81 -6.97 5.33
C LYS A 290 -16.65 -5.69 5.32
N ALA A 291 -16.52 -4.84 4.30
CA ALA A 291 -17.40 -3.68 4.12
C ALA A 291 -18.87 -4.09 3.94
N VAL A 292 -19.14 -5.12 3.12
CA VAL A 292 -20.48 -5.67 2.94
C VAL A 292 -21.01 -6.24 4.26
N GLU A 293 -20.20 -6.99 5.00
CA GLU A 293 -20.55 -7.54 6.32
C GLU A 293 -20.91 -6.43 7.33
N ALA A 294 -20.10 -5.37 7.39
CA ALA A 294 -20.34 -4.22 8.27
C ALA A 294 -21.66 -3.50 7.94
N LEU A 295 -21.94 -3.28 6.65
CA LEU A 295 -23.19 -2.64 6.21
C LEU A 295 -24.42 -3.50 6.48
N ALA A 296 -24.31 -4.82 6.29
CA ALA A 296 -25.40 -5.75 6.61
C ALA A 296 -25.69 -5.76 8.12
N LEU A 297 -24.66 -5.77 8.95
CA LEU A 297 -24.81 -5.68 10.40
C LEU A 297 -25.40 -4.32 10.83
N ALA A 298 -24.93 -3.21 10.27
CA ALA A 298 -25.44 -1.88 10.57
C ALA A 298 -26.93 -1.75 10.20
N LEU A 299 -27.34 -2.31 9.05
CA LEU A 299 -28.74 -2.37 8.64
C LEU A 299 -29.58 -3.20 9.61
N GLY A 300 -29.11 -4.39 10.01
CA GLY A 300 -29.75 -5.24 10.98
C GLY A 300 -29.99 -4.52 12.32
N ILE A 301 -28.94 -3.90 12.88
CA ILE A 301 -29.03 -3.11 14.11
C ILE A 301 -30.09 -2.00 13.96
N THR A 302 -30.07 -1.27 12.84
CA THR A 302 -31.02 -0.16 12.62
C THR A 302 -32.47 -0.64 12.53
N ILE A 303 -32.71 -1.80 11.91
CA ILE A 303 -34.06 -2.41 11.80
C ILE A 303 -34.53 -2.90 13.16
N ASP A 304 -33.70 -3.61 13.92
CA ASP A 304 -34.04 -4.20 15.20
C ASP A 304 -34.44 -3.13 16.24
N TRP A 305 -33.72 -2.00 16.23
CA TRP A 305 -33.92 -0.91 17.18
C TRP A 305 -34.75 0.26 16.65
N ARG A 306 -35.42 0.14 15.50
CA ARG A 306 -36.19 1.25 14.88
C ARG A 306 -37.34 1.77 15.72
N TRP A 307 -37.90 0.91 16.54
CA TRP A 307 -39.08 1.23 17.38
C TRP A 307 -38.67 1.69 18.79
N VAL A 308 -37.43 1.69 19.13
CA VAL A 308 -36.90 2.09 20.43
C VAL A 308 -36.18 3.42 20.26
N GLY A 309 -36.76 4.48 20.83
CA GLY A 309 -36.14 5.80 20.95
C GLY A 309 -35.15 5.84 22.10
N GLN A 310 -34.67 7.03 22.43
CA GLN A 310 -33.78 7.21 23.58
C GLN A 310 -34.52 6.84 24.87
N ILE A 311 -33.80 6.17 25.77
CA ILE A 311 -34.27 5.80 27.10
C ILE A 311 -33.31 6.38 28.11
N GLU A 312 -33.71 7.43 28.82
CA GLU A 312 -32.94 8.04 29.88
C GLU A 312 -33.49 7.61 31.24
N VAL A 313 -32.61 7.07 32.07
CA VAL A 313 -32.94 6.70 33.46
C VAL A 313 -32.10 7.58 34.37
N GLY A 314 -32.74 8.14 35.39
CA GLY A 314 -32.05 9.03 36.29
C GLY A 314 -32.64 9.03 37.71
N VAL A 315 -32.02 9.85 38.54
CA VAL A 315 -32.52 10.22 39.88
C VAL A 315 -32.36 11.72 39.99
N SER A 316 -33.43 12.39 40.39
CA SER A 316 -33.37 13.82 40.68
C SER A 316 -33.85 14.12 42.12
N THR A 317 -33.36 15.21 42.65
CA THR A 317 -33.78 15.79 43.95
C THR A 317 -34.10 17.25 43.73
N GLU A 318 -35.26 17.65 44.24
CA GLU A 318 -35.77 19.00 44.08
C GLU A 318 -36.09 19.57 45.45
N ARG A 319 -35.69 20.82 45.70
CA ARG A 319 -36.14 21.61 46.82
C ARG A 319 -37.23 22.55 46.34
N GLU A 320 -38.45 22.27 46.74
CA GLU A 320 -39.61 23.08 46.37
C GLU A 320 -39.60 24.45 47.02
N THR A 321 -40.47 25.35 46.59
CA THR A 321 -40.59 26.71 47.06
C THR A 321 -41.05 26.83 48.54
N ASP A 322 -41.65 25.75 49.07
CA ASP A 322 -42.04 25.59 50.48
C ASP A 322 -40.91 25.01 51.36
N ARG A 323 -39.70 24.80 50.79
CA ARG A 323 -38.47 24.21 51.40
C ARG A 323 -38.53 22.69 51.57
N THR A 324 -39.52 22.03 51.05
CA THR A 324 -39.59 20.58 51.10
C THR A 324 -38.64 19.95 50.08
N TRP A 325 -37.92 18.91 50.46
CA TRP A 325 -37.08 18.11 49.52
C TRP A 325 -37.85 16.93 49.01
N VAL A 326 -37.94 16.83 47.70
CA VAL A 326 -38.55 15.69 46.99
C VAL A 326 -37.45 15.01 46.20
N THR A 327 -37.31 13.68 46.38
CA THR A 327 -36.29 12.88 45.66
C THR A 327 -36.98 11.66 45.04
N GLY A 328 -36.70 11.43 43.78
CA GLY A 328 -37.30 10.25 43.06
C GLY A 328 -36.53 9.85 41.84
N PRO A 329 -36.83 8.63 41.32
CA PRO A 329 -36.32 8.20 40.01
C PRO A 329 -37.00 8.97 38.89
N SER A 330 -36.26 9.25 37.83
CA SER A 330 -36.77 9.83 36.59
C SER A 330 -36.59 8.86 35.44
N LEU A 331 -37.56 8.81 34.54
CA LEU A 331 -37.54 8.01 33.33
C LEU A 331 -38.09 8.86 32.19
N ALA A 332 -37.28 9.06 31.15
CA ALA A 332 -37.71 9.68 29.90
C ALA A 332 -37.56 8.68 28.75
N ILE A 333 -38.64 8.52 27.96
CA ILE A 333 -38.63 7.61 26.81
C ILE A 333 -39.06 8.41 25.59
N GLU A 334 -38.22 8.44 24.59
CA GLU A 334 -38.54 8.98 23.27
C GLU A 334 -39.46 7.99 22.53
N LEU A 335 -40.59 8.49 22.05
CA LEU A 335 -41.51 7.68 21.23
C LEU A 335 -41.28 7.97 19.74
N PRO A 336 -40.71 7.04 18.95
CA PRO A 336 -40.43 7.22 17.54
C PRO A 336 -41.69 7.14 16.66
N ILE A 337 -42.59 8.12 16.82
CA ILE A 337 -43.86 8.15 16.10
C ILE A 337 -43.68 8.65 14.67
N PHE A 338 -42.87 9.70 14.47
CA PHE A 338 -42.64 10.32 13.17
C PHE A 338 -41.34 9.83 12.51
N ASN A 339 -40.28 9.73 13.28
CA ASN A 339 -38.97 9.23 12.82
C ASN A 339 -38.73 7.80 13.36
N GLN A 340 -39.05 6.83 12.52
CA GLN A 340 -38.85 5.40 12.78
C GLN A 340 -37.56 4.91 12.09
N ARG A 341 -36.59 5.78 11.87
CA ARG A 341 -35.34 5.50 11.14
C ARG A 341 -35.53 5.03 9.70
N GLN A 342 -36.72 5.31 9.09
CA GLN A 342 -37.02 4.88 7.72
C GLN A 342 -36.03 5.42 6.68
N ALA A 343 -35.54 6.66 6.86
CA ALA A 343 -34.54 7.25 5.97
C ALA A 343 -33.17 6.58 6.14
N ASP A 344 -32.78 6.23 7.38
CA ASP A 344 -31.51 5.56 7.66
C ASP A 344 -31.53 4.12 7.13
N ILE A 345 -32.62 3.41 7.28
CA ILE A 345 -32.82 2.07 6.71
C ILE A 345 -32.71 2.13 5.19
N ALA A 346 -33.42 3.04 4.51
CA ALA A 346 -33.34 3.18 3.05
C ALA A 346 -31.93 3.54 2.58
N ARG A 347 -31.22 4.37 3.34
CA ARG A 347 -29.81 4.73 3.06
C ARG A 347 -28.89 3.52 3.19
N LEU A 348 -28.99 2.76 4.29
CA LEU A 348 -28.18 1.57 4.53
C LEU A 348 -28.45 0.46 3.53
N GLU A 349 -29.72 0.24 3.14
CA GLU A 349 -30.07 -0.69 2.06
C GLU A 349 -29.44 -0.30 0.73
N ALA A 350 -29.48 1.00 0.37
CA ALA A 350 -28.87 1.49 -0.85
C ALA A 350 -27.33 1.35 -0.79
N GLN A 351 -26.71 1.63 0.36
CA GLN A 351 -25.28 1.45 0.58
C GLN A 351 -24.87 -0.02 0.49
N LEU A 352 -25.64 -0.92 1.08
CA LEU A 352 -25.40 -2.37 1.02
C LEU A 352 -25.47 -2.87 -0.44
N ARG A 353 -26.53 -2.52 -1.16
CA ARG A 353 -26.65 -2.87 -2.60
C ARG A 353 -25.48 -2.32 -3.41
N ARG A 354 -25.06 -1.09 -3.13
CA ARG A 354 -23.90 -0.47 -3.79
C ARG A 354 -22.62 -1.25 -3.50
N SER A 355 -22.33 -1.59 -2.25
CA SER A 355 -21.13 -2.34 -1.85
C SER A 355 -21.13 -3.74 -2.45
N GLN A 356 -22.25 -4.45 -2.48
CA GLN A 356 -22.38 -5.75 -3.15
C GLN A 356 -22.07 -5.67 -4.66
N LYS A 357 -22.53 -4.61 -5.34
CA LYS A 357 -22.20 -4.40 -6.76
C LYS A 357 -20.74 -4.07 -6.98
N ARG A 358 -20.12 -3.29 -6.07
CA ARG A 358 -18.69 -3.00 -6.10
C ARG A 358 -17.85 -4.28 -5.90
N LEU A 359 -18.20 -5.10 -4.93
CA LEU A 359 -17.55 -6.39 -4.71
C LEU A 359 -17.58 -7.28 -5.96
N THR A 360 -18.73 -7.35 -6.64
CA THR A 360 -18.87 -8.10 -7.90
C THR A 360 -18.01 -7.50 -9.01
N ALA A 361 -18.03 -6.16 -9.17
CA ALA A 361 -17.25 -5.47 -10.18
C ALA A 361 -15.75 -5.68 -9.96
N GLN A 362 -15.28 -5.55 -8.72
CA GLN A 362 -13.88 -5.76 -8.35
C GLN A 362 -13.44 -7.21 -8.63
N ALA A 363 -14.26 -8.20 -8.32
CA ALA A 363 -13.95 -9.60 -8.64
C ALA A 363 -13.81 -9.86 -10.15
N ILE A 364 -14.62 -9.18 -10.98
CA ILE A 364 -14.51 -9.24 -12.44
C ILE A 364 -13.22 -8.55 -12.91
N GLU A 365 -12.91 -7.37 -12.35
CA GLU A 365 -11.72 -6.60 -12.69
C GLU A 365 -10.45 -7.39 -12.36
N ILE A 366 -10.37 -8.00 -11.17
CA ILE A 366 -9.26 -8.85 -10.75
C ILE A 366 -9.00 -9.98 -11.76
N ARG A 367 -10.05 -10.70 -12.17
CA ARG A 367 -9.91 -11.76 -13.16
C ARG A 367 -9.41 -11.24 -14.51
N SER A 368 -9.94 -10.09 -14.94
CA SER A 368 -9.52 -9.45 -16.19
C SER A 368 -8.07 -8.98 -16.13
N GLU A 369 -7.66 -8.37 -15.03
CA GLU A 369 -6.29 -7.92 -14.77
C GLU A 369 -5.32 -9.11 -14.86
N VAL A 370 -5.60 -10.20 -14.16
CA VAL A 370 -4.75 -11.39 -14.14
C VAL A 370 -4.61 -12.00 -15.53
N ARG A 371 -5.72 -12.14 -16.31
CA ARG A 371 -5.65 -12.62 -17.70
C ARG A 371 -4.80 -11.72 -18.57
N SER A 372 -4.97 -10.41 -18.46
CA SER A 372 -4.19 -9.43 -19.21
C SER A 372 -2.70 -9.53 -18.88
N LEU A 373 -2.36 -9.55 -17.59
CA LEU A 373 -0.97 -9.66 -17.13
C LEU A 373 -0.33 -10.97 -17.54
N ARG A 374 -1.06 -12.09 -17.45
CA ARG A 374 -0.59 -13.40 -17.93
C ARG A 374 -0.24 -13.35 -19.42
N ASN A 375 -1.14 -12.83 -20.25
CA ASN A 375 -0.91 -12.75 -21.69
C ASN A 375 0.28 -11.83 -22.00
N ARG A 376 0.37 -10.68 -21.32
CA ARG A 376 1.50 -9.75 -21.48
C ARG A 376 2.82 -10.38 -21.04
N LEU A 377 2.86 -11.13 -19.94
CA LEU A 377 4.06 -11.81 -19.45
C LEU A 377 4.57 -12.82 -20.48
N ILE A 378 3.68 -13.65 -21.03
CA ILE A 378 4.02 -14.64 -22.09
C ILE A 378 4.58 -13.93 -23.33
N MET A 379 3.89 -12.89 -23.80
CA MET A 379 4.31 -12.16 -24.99
C MET A 379 5.64 -11.44 -24.77
N GLN A 380 5.84 -10.86 -23.60
CA GLN A 380 7.08 -10.14 -23.28
C GLN A 380 8.27 -11.11 -23.20
N ARG A 381 8.09 -12.27 -22.58
CA ARG A 381 9.10 -13.33 -22.57
C ARG A 381 9.48 -13.77 -23.98
N ASN A 382 8.48 -14.06 -24.82
CA ASN A 382 8.71 -14.44 -26.21
C ASN A 382 9.46 -13.34 -26.98
N MET A 383 9.16 -12.07 -26.71
CA MET A 383 9.85 -10.93 -27.31
C MET A 383 11.33 -10.88 -26.90
N VAL A 384 11.63 -11.04 -25.61
CA VAL A 384 13.01 -11.10 -25.10
C VAL A 384 13.77 -12.26 -25.73
N ASP A 385 13.16 -13.45 -25.77
CA ASP A 385 13.76 -14.63 -26.38
C ASP A 385 14.02 -14.45 -27.89
N HIS A 386 13.11 -13.79 -28.59
CA HIS A 386 13.26 -13.50 -30.02
C HIS A 386 14.40 -12.49 -30.29
N TYR A 387 14.49 -11.43 -29.49
CA TYR A 387 15.63 -10.52 -29.58
C TYR A 387 16.95 -11.25 -29.35
N ARG A 388 17.04 -12.00 -28.25
CA ARG A 388 18.26 -12.70 -27.84
C ARG A 388 18.72 -13.75 -28.85
N ARG A 389 17.76 -14.55 -29.39
CA ARG A 389 18.10 -15.72 -30.24
C ARG A 389 18.14 -15.41 -31.72
N THR A 390 17.49 -14.32 -32.15
CA THR A 390 17.31 -14.07 -33.59
C THR A 390 17.77 -12.67 -33.98
N VAL A 391 17.20 -11.62 -33.37
CA VAL A 391 17.42 -10.26 -33.86
C VAL A 391 18.85 -9.79 -33.61
N LEU A 392 19.38 -9.94 -32.39
CA LEU A 392 20.73 -9.50 -32.05
C LEU A 392 21.80 -10.25 -32.86
N PRO A 393 21.80 -11.60 -32.95
CA PRO A 393 22.78 -12.29 -33.77
C PRO A 393 22.73 -11.92 -35.26
N LEU A 394 21.54 -11.63 -35.79
CA LEU A 394 21.44 -11.17 -37.20
C LEU A 394 22.02 -9.74 -37.36
N ARG A 395 21.81 -8.85 -36.41
CA ARG A 395 22.39 -7.50 -36.45
C ARG A 395 23.91 -7.52 -36.34
N GLU A 396 24.46 -8.34 -35.44
CA GLU A 396 25.89 -8.58 -35.30
C GLU A 396 26.50 -9.14 -36.61
N GLN A 397 25.81 -10.12 -37.24
CA GLN A 397 26.23 -10.67 -38.51
C GLN A 397 26.22 -9.61 -39.63
N ILE A 398 25.21 -8.75 -39.69
CA ILE A 398 25.14 -7.65 -40.66
C ILE A 398 26.33 -6.71 -40.49
N VAL A 399 26.63 -6.32 -39.25
CA VAL A 399 27.80 -5.45 -38.98
C VAL A 399 29.12 -6.11 -39.41
N ASP A 400 29.33 -7.40 -39.08
CA ASP A 400 30.51 -8.16 -39.45
C ASP A 400 30.69 -8.28 -41.01
N LEU A 401 29.59 -8.58 -41.71
CA LEU A 401 29.61 -8.63 -43.17
C LEU A 401 29.81 -7.27 -43.81
N THR A 402 29.22 -6.21 -43.27
CA THR A 402 29.44 -4.86 -43.77
C THR A 402 30.89 -4.38 -43.51
N LEU A 403 31.47 -4.73 -42.35
CA LEU A 403 32.87 -4.47 -42.06
C LEU A 403 33.82 -5.19 -43.05
N LYS A 404 33.52 -6.45 -43.39
CA LYS A 404 34.26 -7.18 -44.41
C LYS A 404 34.18 -6.51 -45.80
N ASN A 405 32.96 -6.12 -46.22
CA ASN A 405 32.77 -5.39 -47.47
C ASN A 405 33.49 -4.05 -47.47
N TYR A 406 33.50 -3.30 -46.37
CA TYR A 406 34.26 -2.07 -46.22
C TYR A 406 35.76 -2.30 -46.39
N ASN A 407 36.31 -3.35 -45.78
CA ASN A 407 37.74 -3.69 -45.92
C ASN A 407 38.11 -4.08 -47.35
N TYR A 408 37.17 -4.61 -48.16
CA TYR A 408 37.35 -4.85 -49.57
C TYR A 408 36.98 -3.66 -50.47
N MET A 409 36.70 -2.49 -49.89
CA MET A 409 36.28 -1.27 -50.61
C MET A 409 34.98 -1.46 -51.45
N LEU A 410 34.11 -2.36 -51.04
CA LEU A 410 32.83 -2.67 -51.71
C LEU A 410 31.67 -1.80 -51.15
N THR A 411 31.83 -1.24 -49.94
CA THR A 411 30.84 -0.35 -49.28
C THR A 411 31.57 0.81 -48.62
N GLY A 412 30.87 1.92 -48.36
CA GLY A 412 31.43 3.09 -47.68
C GLY A 412 31.49 2.94 -46.15
N ALA A 413 32.21 3.82 -45.47
CA ALA A 413 32.29 3.88 -44.02
C ALA A 413 30.91 4.17 -43.41
N PHE A 414 30.06 4.94 -44.10
CA PHE A 414 28.71 5.31 -43.65
C PHE A 414 27.74 4.13 -43.62
N ASP A 415 27.89 3.15 -44.55
CA ASP A 415 27.09 1.91 -44.54
C ASP A 415 27.41 1.08 -43.27
N LEU A 416 28.68 1.01 -42.88
CA LEU A 416 29.11 0.34 -41.65
C LEU A 416 28.55 1.02 -40.40
N LEU A 417 28.59 2.35 -40.34
CA LEU A 417 28.06 3.14 -39.24
C LEU A 417 26.54 2.97 -39.10
N MET A 418 25.81 2.98 -40.24
CA MET A 418 24.38 2.74 -40.27
C MET A 418 24.04 1.31 -39.77
N ALA A 419 24.81 0.31 -40.18
CA ALA A 419 24.64 -1.06 -39.70
C ALA A 419 24.87 -1.15 -38.18
N LYS A 420 25.90 -0.47 -37.66
CA LYS A 420 26.20 -0.40 -36.23
C LYS A 420 25.12 0.35 -35.41
N GLN A 421 24.62 1.43 -35.96
CA GLN A 421 23.48 2.15 -35.33
C GLN A 421 22.25 1.26 -35.19
N GLN A 422 21.90 0.50 -36.24
CA GLN A 422 20.76 -0.43 -36.20
C GLN A 422 20.97 -1.58 -35.20
N GLU A 423 22.20 -2.04 -35.01
CA GLU A 423 22.56 -3.01 -33.97
C GLU A 423 22.32 -2.42 -32.57
N PHE A 424 22.77 -1.20 -32.30
CA PHE A 424 22.55 -0.51 -31.04
C PHE A 424 21.07 -0.26 -30.75
N GLU A 425 20.28 0.12 -31.77
CA GLU A 425 18.83 0.30 -31.62
C GLU A 425 18.13 -1.04 -31.27
N ALA A 426 18.57 -2.14 -31.89
CA ALA A 426 18.05 -3.46 -31.55
C ALA A 426 18.43 -3.88 -30.13
N TYR A 427 19.66 -3.56 -29.68
CA TYR A 427 20.11 -3.84 -28.33
C TYR A 427 19.34 -3.01 -27.28
N GLN A 428 19.06 -1.73 -27.57
CA GLN A 428 18.23 -0.92 -26.69
C GLN A 428 16.82 -1.53 -26.52
N LYS A 429 16.17 -1.94 -27.63
CA LYS A 429 14.86 -2.58 -27.59
C LYS A 429 14.87 -3.89 -26.80
N TYR A 430 15.96 -4.62 -26.86
CA TYR A 430 16.18 -5.81 -26.04
C TYR A 430 16.24 -5.47 -24.54
N LEU A 431 17.00 -4.43 -24.15
CA LEU A 431 17.04 -3.97 -22.75
C LEU A 431 15.69 -3.50 -22.26
N GLU A 432 14.97 -2.74 -23.09
CA GLU A 432 13.58 -2.32 -22.79
C GLU A 432 12.66 -3.52 -22.59
N ALA A 433 12.80 -4.56 -23.42
CA ALA A 433 12.01 -5.78 -23.29
C ALA A 433 12.32 -6.55 -22.00
N ILE A 434 13.57 -6.66 -21.56
CA ILE A 434 13.93 -7.28 -20.28
C ILE A 434 13.35 -6.48 -19.11
N ARG A 435 13.52 -5.16 -19.11
CA ARG A 435 12.96 -4.27 -18.10
C ARG A 435 11.45 -4.47 -17.96
N ASP A 436 10.72 -4.42 -19.08
CA ASP A 436 9.27 -4.52 -19.12
C ASP A 436 8.78 -5.90 -18.67
N TYR A 437 9.54 -6.97 -18.95
CA TYR A 437 9.27 -8.30 -18.42
C TYR A 437 9.27 -8.31 -16.89
N TRP A 438 10.29 -7.71 -16.25
CA TRP A 438 10.40 -7.68 -14.80
C TRP A 438 9.32 -6.79 -14.17
N ILE A 439 8.95 -5.69 -14.82
CA ILE A 439 7.84 -4.83 -14.39
C ILE A 439 6.51 -5.61 -14.42
N ILE A 440 6.21 -6.30 -15.52
CA ILE A 440 4.99 -7.12 -15.64
C ILE A 440 4.99 -8.25 -14.61
N ARG A 441 6.14 -8.85 -14.33
CA ARG A 441 6.27 -9.90 -13.32
C ARG A 441 5.98 -9.38 -11.90
N ALA A 442 6.42 -8.17 -11.58
CA ALA A 442 6.10 -7.51 -10.31
C ALA A 442 4.59 -7.20 -10.19
N ASP A 443 3.95 -6.70 -11.27
CA ASP A 443 2.51 -6.49 -11.32
C ASP A 443 1.73 -7.81 -11.19
N MET A 444 2.20 -8.90 -11.80
CA MET A 444 1.59 -10.21 -11.66
C MET A 444 1.65 -10.69 -10.21
N GLN A 445 2.79 -10.55 -9.54
CA GLN A 445 2.93 -10.92 -8.13
C GLN A 445 1.93 -10.16 -7.25
N ARG A 446 1.77 -8.85 -7.46
CA ARG A 446 0.78 -8.02 -6.77
C ARG A 446 -0.64 -8.50 -7.07
N SER A 447 -0.97 -8.74 -8.34
CA SER A 447 -2.32 -9.15 -8.76
C SER A 447 -2.76 -10.50 -8.20
N LEU A 448 -1.81 -11.35 -7.81
CA LEU A 448 -2.03 -12.64 -7.16
C LEU A 448 -2.06 -12.55 -5.62
N GLY A 449 -1.98 -11.35 -5.06
CA GLY A 449 -2.00 -11.13 -3.61
C GLY A 449 -0.64 -11.28 -2.93
N GLY A 450 0.46 -11.08 -3.67
CA GLY A 450 1.82 -10.98 -3.13
C GLY A 450 2.74 -12.18 -3.42
N ARG A 451 2.21 -13.35 -3.78
CA ARG A 451 3.01 -14.56 -4.08
C ARG A 451 2.77 -15.08 -5.49
N LEU A 452 3.85 -15.52 -6.13
CA LEU A 452 3.79 -16.29 -7.37
C LEU A 452 3.64 -17.79 -7.05
N PRO A 453 2.92 -18.58 -7.90
CA PRO A 453 2.84 -20.04 -7.75
C PRO A 453 4.24 -20.67 -7.77
N GLY A 454 4.45 -21.74 -7.00
CA GLY A 454 5.74 -22.42 -6.91
C GLY A 454 6.60 -22.06 -5.71
N HIS A 455 6.44 -20.88 -5.11
CA HIS A 455 7.12 -20.55 -3.84
C HIS A 455 6.46 -21.16 -2.59
N MET A 456 5.29 -21.78 -2.73
CA MET A 456 4.62 -22.44 -1.59
C MET A 456 5.28 -23.76 -1.14
N HIS A 457 6.08 -24.40 -1.97
CA HIS A 457 6.61 -25.74 -1.64
C HIS A 457 7.86 -25.74 -0.76
N SER A 458 8.62 -24.65 -0.71
CA SER A 458 9.89 -24.63 0.05
C SER A 458 9.73 -24.56 1.57
N ARG A 459 8.66 -23.94 2.10
CA ARG A 459 8.45 -23.86 3.56
C ARG A 459 7.72 -25.07 4.14
N GLN A 460 6.81 -25.70 3.41
CA GLN A 460 6.16 -26.92 3.91
C GLN A 460 7.14 -28.10 3.99
N THR A 461 8.11 -28.17 3.07
CA THR A 461 9.16 -29.20 3.10
C THR A 461 10.11 -28.99 4.30
N ILE A 462 10.49 -27.74 4.58
CA ILE A 462 11.37 -27.42 5.72
C ILE A 462 10.64 -27.64 7.06
N GLN A 463 9.37 -27.30 7.19
CA GLN A 463 8.59 -27.53 8.42
C GLN A 463 8.27 -29.02 8.64
N THR A 464 8.09 -29.81 7.59
CA THR A 464 7.92 -31.25 7.72
C THR A 464 9.23 -31.98 8.01
N GLU A 465 10.37 -31.51 7.52
CA GLU A 465 11.68 -32.06 7.87
C GLU A 465 12.08 -31.71 9.30
N THR A 466 11.89 -30.46 9.75
CA THR A 466 12.17 -30.05 11.15
C THR A 466 11.22 -30.73 12.15
N ALA A 467 9.96 -30.95 11.79
CA ALA A 467 9.01 -31.70 12.63
C ALA A 467 9.28 -33.22 12.63
N ALA A 468 9.91 -33.76 11.59
CA ALA A 468 10.33 -35.17 11.54
C ALA A 468 11.63 -35.44 12.30
N GLU A 469 12.55 -34.47 12.33
CA GLU A 469 13.78 -34.56 13.15
C GLU A 469 13.51 -34.33 14.63
N SER A 470 12.55 -33.46 15.00
CA SER A 470 12.13 -33.27 16.42
C SER A 470 11.40 -34.47 17.01
N LYS A 471 10.93 -35.43 16.23
CA LYS A 471 10.32 -36.70 16.69
C LYS A 471 11.29 -37.87 16.73
N LYS A 472 12.55 -37.69 16.34
CA LYS A 472 13.59 -38.71 16.35
C LYS A 472 14.65 -38.51 17.43
N ASN A 473 14.59 -37.41 18.18
CA ASN A 473 15.32 -37.14 19.40
C ASN A 473 14.33 -37.12 20.58
#